data_5e4f3f20dd6697452d3f5d15766d5726
#
_entry.id   5e4f3f20dd6697452d3f5d15766d5726
#
_cell.length_a   1.000
_cell.length_b   1.000
_cell.length_c   1.000
_cell.angle_alpha   90.00
_cell.angle_beta   90.00
_cell.angle_gamma   90.00
#
_symmetry.space_group_name_H-M   'P 1'
#
loop_
_entity.id
_entity.type
_entity.pdbx_description
1 polymer ?
#
loop_
_entity_poly.entity_id
_entity_poly.type
_entity_poly.pdbx_seq_one_letter_code
_entity_poly.pdbx_strand_id
1 'polypeptide(L)'
;GSPETTTGGRALKFYSSVRLDVRRVETLKQGGDMVGNHTRVKVVKNKVAPPFKQAEFDIMFGTGISREGDILDLAVECSIVNKSGAWYAYEGNKIGQGRENVKIFLKEHPEITEEIEKKVRIHYHLLPDEEAVAEEKKEVSKTADKEGNEEK
;
A
#
# COMPACT_ATOMS: atom_id res chain seq x y z
N GLY A 1 -27.95 10.44 15.68
CA GLY A 1 -27.66 10.91 14.33
C GLY A 1 -26.22 11.36 14.20
N SER A 2 -25.67 11.36 12.99
CA SER A 2 -24.32 11.89 12.75
C SER A 2 -24.32 13.39 13.02
N PRO A 3 -23.38 13.93 13.83
CA PRO A 3 -23.30 15.35 14.11
C PRO A 3 -22.86 16.19 12.91
N GLU A 4 -22.40 15.53 11.85
CA GLU A 4 -21.89 16.16 10.63
C GLU A 4 -22.97 16.18 9.55
N THR A 5 -23.22 17.35 9.00
CA THR A 5 -24.17 17.55 7.90
C THR A 5 -23.48 18.27 6.74
N THR A 6 -23.82 17.88 5.50
CA THR A 6 -23.30 18.54 4.30
C THR A 6 -24.05 19.85 4.05
N THR A 7 -23.36 20.86 3.55
CA THR A 7 -23.97 22.08 3.01
C THR A 7 -24.96 21.70 1.90
N GLY A 8 -26.17 22.28 1.87
CA GLY A 8 -27.20 21.91 0.88
C GLY A 8 -28.10 20.73 1.27
N GLY A 9 -28.02 20.25 2.51
CA GLY A 9 -28.91 19.24 3.08
C GLY A 9 -28.71 17.84 2.50
N ARG A 10 -29.80 17.10 2.27
CA ARG A 10 -29.75 15.69 1.88
C ARG A 10 -29.49 15.46 0.38
N ALA A 11 -29.64 16.46 -0.47
CA ALA A 11 -29.55 16.30 -1.92
C ALA A 11 -28.21 15.74 -2.38
N LEU A 12 -27.09 16.29 -1.91
CA LEU A 12 -25.74 15.80 -2.25
C LEU A 12 -25.51 14.33 -1.87
N LYS A 13 -26.09 13.85 -0.77
CA LYS A 13 -25.97 12.45 -0.35
C LYS A 13 -26.62 11.49 -1.35
N PHE A 14 -27.70 11.90 -2.02
CA PHE A 14 -28.40 11.09 -3.01
C PHE A 14 -27.77 11.18 -4.38
N TYR A 15 -27.38 12.37 -4.82
CA TYR A 15 -26.87 12.59 -6.18
C TYR A 15 -25.39 12.23 -6.37
N SER A 16 -24.57 12.28 -5.30
CA SER A 16 -23.15 11.91 -5.39
C SER A 16 -22.99 10.44 -5.80
N SER A 17 -22.07 10.17 -6.73
CA SER A 17 -21.69 8.80 -7.13
C SER A 17 -20.77 8.15 -6.11
N VAL A 18 -19.87 8.91 -5.50
CA VAL A 18 -18.92 8.47 -4.47
C VAL A 18 -18.99 9.44 -3.30
N ARG A 19 -18.96 8.90 -2.08
CA ARG A 19 -18.84 9.67 -0.84
C ARG A 19 -17.74 9.08 0.02
N LEU A 20 -16.79 9.91 0.41
CA LEU A 20 -15.66 9.57 1.25
C LEU A 20 -15.80 10.23 2.62
N ASP A 21 -15.48 9.49 3.67
CA ASP A 21 -15.25 10.02 5.02
C ASP A 21 -13.74 10.10 5.22
N VAL A 22 -13.21 11.33 5.34
CA VAL A 22 -11.78 11.60 5.48
C VAL A 22 -11.53 12.10 6.90
N ARG A 23 -10.73 11.36 7.68
CA ARG A 23 -10.45 11.70 9.07
C ARG A 23 -8.97 11.67 9.38
N ARG A 24 -8.49 12.67 10.11
CA ARG A 24 -7.19 12.62 10.75
C ARG A 24 -7.23 11.60 11.89
N VAL A 25 -6.30 10.64 11.87
CA VAL A 25 -6.11 9.64 12.94
C VAL A 25 -5.17 10.20 14.00
N GLU A 26 -4.00 10.69 13.55
CA GLU A 26 -3.01 11.32 14.43
C GLU A 26 -2.21 12.41 13.70
N THR A 27 -1.48 13.21 14.47
CA THR A 27 -0.56 14.21 13.95
C THR A 27 0.86 13.65 13.97
N LEU A 28 1.54 13.68 12.82
CA LEU A 28 2.92 13.25 12.68
C LEU A 28 3.86 14.35 13.18
N LYS A 29 4.83 13.97 14.00
CA LYS A 29 5.82 14.87 14.59
C LYS A 29 7.23 14.37 14.30
N GLN A 30 8.12 15.30 14.01
CA GLN A 30 9.54 15.05 13.83
C GLN A 30 10.32 16.14 14.58
N GLY A 31 11.20 15.74 15.52
CA GLY A 31 11.97 16.70 16.32
C GLY A 31 11.14 17.66 17.18
N GLY A 32 9.85 17.32 17.42
CA GLY A 32 8.90 18.19 18.15
C GLY A 32 7.99 19.01 17.25
N ASP A 33 8.34 19.20 15.99
CA ASP A 33 7.52 19.94 15.02
C ASP A 33 6.47 19.04 14.38
N MET A 34 5.29 19.61 14.08
CA MET A 34 4.24 18.94 13.34
C MET A 34 4.59 18.96 11.85
N VAL A 35 4.78 17.78 11.25
CA VAL A 35 5.20 17.63 9.86
C VAL A 35 4.12 17.08 8.93
N GLY A 36 3.03 16.53 9.49
CA GLY A 36 1.94 15.96 8.71
C GLY A 36 0.83 15.36 9.56
N ASN A 37 -0.08 14.66 8.91
CA ASN A 37 -1.16 13.93 9.54
C ASN A 37 -1.26 12.51 8.99
N HIS A 38 -1.40 11.53 9.86
CA HIS A 38 -1.87 10.20 9.47
C HIS A 38 -3.38 10.26 9.27
N THR A 39 -3.83 9.89 8.09
CA THR A 39 -5.20 10.12 7.62
C THR A 39 -5.85 8.83 7.20
N ARG A 40 -7.09 8.61 7.64
CA ARG A 40 -7.94 7.51 7.21
C ARG A 40 -9.00 8.03 6.24
N VAL A 41 -9.14 7.35 5.11
CA VAL A 41 -10.21 7.56 4.14
C VAL A 41 -11.07 6.32 4.06
N LYS A 42 -12.38 6.47 4.33
CA LYS A 42 -13.37 5.39 4.22
C LYS A 42 -14.37 5.70 3.12
N VAL A 43 -14.58 4.75 2.24
CA VAL A 43 -15.63 4.83 1.20
C VAL A 43 -16.97 4.51 1.85
N VAL A 44 -17.81 5.52 2.08
CA VAL A 44 -19.14 5.34 2.72
C VAL A 44 -20.27 5.16 1.72
N LYS A 45 -20.06 5.54 0.47
CA LYS A 45 -20.97 5.29 -0.66
C LYS A 45 -20.17 5.18 -1.94
N ASN A 46 -20.50 4.18 -2.76
CA ASN A 46 -19.93 4.05 -4.11
C ASN A 46 -20.97 3.38 -5.03
N LYS A 47 -21.32 4.04 -6.12
CA LYS A 47 -22.26 3.51 -7.12
C LYS A 47 -21.57 2.71 -8.23
N VAL A 48 -20.24 2.80 -8.35
CA VAL A 48 -19.46 2.22 -9.47
C VAL A 48 -18.59 1.04 -9.05
N ALA A 49 -18.43 0.78 -7.75
CA ALA A 49 -17.67 -0.33 -7.19
C ALA A 49 -18.16 -0.67 -5.77
N PRO A 50 -17.78 -1.81 -5.16
CA PRO A 50 -18.13 -2.15 -3.78
C PRO A 50 -17.71 -1.06 -2.79
N PRO A 51 -18.62 -0.57 -1.92
CA PRO A 51 -18.33 0.43 -0.88
C PRO A 51 -17.63 -0.19 0.34
N PHE A 52 -17.42 0.65 1.37
CA PHE A 52 -16.90 0.28 2.70
C PHE A 52 -15.43 -0.12 2.77
N LYS A 53 -14.66 0.06 1.69
CA LYS A 53 -13.21 -0.03 1.73
C LYS A 53 -12.63 1.19 2.44
N GLN A 54 -11.48 0.99 3.07
CA GLN A 54 -10.73 2.09 3.70
C GLN A 54 -9.25 1.98 3.33
N ALA A 55 -8.58 3.14 3.36
CA ALA A 55 -7.14 3.27 3.24
C ALA A 55 -6.63 4.24 4.30
N GLU A 56 -5.41 4.01 4.76
CA GLU A 56 -4.71 4.91 5.67
C GLU A 56 -3.37 5.29 5.05
N PHE A 57 -3.01 6.56 5.16
CA PHE A 57 -1.76 7.09 4.61
C PHE A 57 -1.38 8.41 5.28
N ASP A 58 -0.10 8.78 5.13
CA ASP A 58 0.42 10.04 5.65
C ASP A 58 0.26 11.15 4.63
N ILE A 59 -0.28 12.29 5.09
CA ILE A 59 -0.27 13.55 4.35
C ILE A 59 0.75 14.47 5.01
N MET A 60 1.87 14.68 4.32
CA MET A 60 2.94 15.56 4.78
C MET A 60 2.63 17.01 4.39
N PHE A 61 2.90 17.97 5.29
CA PHE A 61 2.70 19.37 4.98
C PHE A 61 3.64 19.84 3.86
N GLY A 62 3.07 20.49 2.87
CA GLY A 62 3.81 21.02 1.71
C GLY A 62 4.13 20.03 0.60
N THR A 63 4.20 18.71 0.88
CA THR A 63 4.59 17.68 -0.11
C THR A 63 3.47 16.69 -0.44
N GLY A 64 2.40 16.62 0.37
CA GLY A 64 1.27 15.72 0.12
C GLY A 64 1.48 14.30 0.65
N ILE A 65 0.95 13.30 -0.04
CA ILE A 65 0.98 11.89 0.40
C ILE A 65 2.42 11.37 0.39
N SER A 66 2.84 10.72 1.50
CA SER A 66 4.15 10.10 1.62
C SER A 66 4.16 8.73 0.95
N ARG A 67 4.80 8.62 -0.22
CA ARG A 67 4.99 7.35 -0.93
C ARG A 67 5.77 6.34 -0.08
N GLU A 68 6.84 6.78 0.57
CA GLU A 68 7.68 5.92 1.40
C GLU A 68 6.92 5.38 2.62
N GLY A 69 6.01 6.20 3.19
CA GLY A 69 5.13 5.78 4.27
C GLY A 69 4.16 4.68 3.83
N ASP A 70 3.52 4.84 2.69
CA ASP A 70 2.61 3.86 2.10
C ASP A 70 3.32 2.54 1.77
N ILE A 71 4.46 2.61 1.09
CA ILE A 71 5.27 1.43 0.74
C ILE A 71 5.66 0.68 2.01
N LEU A 72 6.14 1.39 3.04
CA LEU A 72 6.55 0.78 4.31
C LEU A 72 5.41 0.07 5.01
N ASP A 73 4.24 0.71 5.13
CA ASP A 73 3.09 0.16 5.83
C ASP A 73 2.58 -1.11 5.13
N LEU A 74 2.44 -1.07 3.80
CA LEU A 74 2.06 -2.22 3.00
C LEU A 74 3.11 -3.33 3.05
N ALA A 75 4.41 -3.00 3.00
CA ALA A 75 5.48 -3.98 3.08
C ALA A 75 5.53 -4.70 4.44
N VAL A 76 5.19 -4.01 5.53
CA VAL A 76 5.03 -4.62 6.85
C VAL A 76 3.80 -5.52 6.91
N GLU A 77 2.67 -5.08 6.34
CA GLU A 77 1.44 -5.88 6.26
C GLU A 77 1.66 -7.18 5.49
N CYS A 78 2.39 -7.14 4.38
CA CYS A 78 2.75 -8.30 3.57
C CYS A 78 3.93 -9.11 4.11
N SER A 79 4.52 -8.72 5.26
CA SER A 79 5.71 -9.36 5.83
C SER A 79 6.97 -9.31 4.93
N ILE A 80 7.02 -8.42 3.95
CA ILE A 80 8.18 -8.13 3.12
C ILE A 80 9.23 -7.37 3.95
N VAL A 81 8.77 -6.41 4.77
CA VAL A 81 9.58 -5.75 5.79
C VAL A 81 9.17 -6.28 7.15
N ASN A 82 10.14 -6.77 7.92
CA ASN A 82 9.90 -7.29 9.26
C ASN A 82 9.96 -6.17 10.29
N LYS A 83 8.93 -6.07 11.13
CA LYS A 83 8.89 -5.15 12.26
C LYS A 83 9.00 -5.90 13.58
N SER A 84 10.01 -5.56 14.38
CA SER A 84 10.22 -6.09 15.73
C SER A 84 10.37 -4.95 16.73
N GLY A 85 9.31 -4.69 17.52
CA GLY A 85 9.23 -3.53 18.38
C GLY A 85 9.33 -2.23 17.57
N ALA A 86 10.35 -1.42 17.84
CA ALA A 86 10.62 -0.18 17.10
C ALA A 86 11.53 -0.40 15.87
N TRP A 87 12.12 -1.59 15.69
CA TRP A 87 13.06 -1.87 14.62
C TRP A 87 12.38 -2.44 13.39
N TYR A 88 12.87 -2.02 12.23
CA TYR A 88 12.46 -2.52 10.92
C TYR A 88 13.65 -3.17 10.23
N ALA A 89 13.42 -4.29 9.55
CA ALA A 89 14.44 -5.04 8.83
C ALA A 89 13.91 -5.49 7.46
N TYR A 90 14.75 -5.38 6.45
CA TYR A 90 14.50 -5.87 5.10
C TYR A 90 15.62 -6.85 4.72
N GLU A 91 15.26 -8.06 4.27
CA GLU A 91 16.20 -9.14 3.93
C GLU A 91 17.27 -9.42 5.02
N GLY A 92 16.84 -9.38 6.29
CA GLY A 92 17.72 -9.59 7.44
C GLY A 92 18.55 -8.38 7.87
N ASN A 93 18.58 -7.31 7.07
CA ASN A 93 19.31 -6.07 7.37
C ASN A 93 18.41 -5.07 8.08
N LYS A 94 18.89 -4.46 9.15
CA LYS A 94 18.16 -3.38 9.83
C LYS A 94 18.16 -2.13 8.96
N ILE A 95 16.98 -1.60 8.64
CA ILE A 95 16.79 -0.41 7.81
C ILE A 95 16.42 0.84 8.63
N GLY A 96 16.11 0.69 9.91
CA GLY A 96 15.91 1.83 10.80
C GLY A 96 15.16 1.50 12.07
N GLN A 97 15.24 2.42 13.03
CA GLN A 97 14.48 2.39 14.27
C GLN A 97 13.41 3.50 14.24
N GLY A 98 12.15 3.10 14.35
CA GLY A 98 11.01 3.99 14.25
C GLY A 98 10.63 4.29 12.78
N ARG A 99 9.32 4.48 12.57
CA ARG A 99 8.73 4.64 11.25
C ARG A 99 9.31 5.82 10.45
N GLU A 100 9.52 6.96 11.11
CA GLU A 100 10.03 8.17 10.44
C GLU A 100 11.47 8.00 9.95
N ASN A 101 12.34 7.33 10.73
CA ASN A 101 13.71 7.05 10.30
C ASN A 101 13.75 6.09 9.11
N VAL A 102 12.86 5.10 9.07
CA VAL A 102 12.76 4.18 7.93
C VAL A 102 12.27 4.91 6.69
N LYS A 103 11.34 5.86 6.79
CA LYS A 103 10.90 6.70 5.66
C LYS A 103 12.06 7.51 5.09
N ILE A 104 12.93 8.06 5.96
CA ILE A 104 14.15 8.77 5.53
C ILE A 104 15.09 7.81 4.81
N PHE A 105 15.35 6.63 5.40
CA PHE A 105 16.17 5.59 4.78
C PHE A 105 15.67 5.21 3.38
N LEU A 106 14.37 4.94 3.23
CA LEU A 106 13.77 4.60 1.94
C LEU A 106 13.89 5.74 0.92
N LYS A 107 13.79 6.98 1.36
CA LYS A 107 13.98 8.16 0.49
C LYS A 107 15.42 8.30 0.01
N GLU A 108 16.40 7.95 0.85
CA GLU A 108 17.83 7.99 0.53
C GLU A 108 18.29 6.77 -0.31
N HIS A 109 17.50 5.67 -0.31
CA HIS A 109 17.80 4.43 -1.02
C HIS A 109 16.65 4.09 -2.00
N PRO A 110 16.54 4.81 -3.12
CA PRO A 110 15.46 4.62 -4.07
C PRO A 110 15.45 3.22 -4.69
N GLU A 111 16.61 2.59 -4.88
CA GLU A 111 16.75 1.23 -5.39
C GLU A 111 16.07 0.19 -4.49
N ILE A 112 16.27 0.29 -3.17
CA ILE A 112 15.62 -0.59 -2.18
C ILE A 112 14.12 -0.31 -2.14
N THR A 113 13.73 0.96 -2.23
CA THR A 113 12.33 1.37 -2.22
C THR A 113 11.57 0.81 -3.42
N GLU A 114 12.15 0.87 -4.61
CA GLU A 114 11.55 0.30 -5.83
C GLU A 114 11.45 -1.22 -5.76
N GLU A 115 12.45 -1.89 -5.21
CA GLU A 115 12.43 -3.34 -5.01
C GLU A 115 11.31 -3.76 -4.05
N ILE A 116 11.19 -3.09 -2.89
CA ILE A 116 10.12 -3.33 -1.92
C ILE A 116 8.76 -3.04 -2.56
N GLU A 117 8.61 -1.92 -3.28
CA GLU A 117 7.36 -1.57 -3.98
C GLU A 117 6.98 -2.63 -5.01
N LYS A 118 7.94 -3.14 -5.80
CA LYS A 118 7.69 -4.22 -6.77
C LYS A 118 7.16 -5.47 -6.07
N LYS A 119 7.80 -5.90 -4.97
CA LYS A 119 7.36 -7.05 -4.17
C LYS A 119 5.95 -6.85 -3.59
N VAL A 120 5.64 -5.65 -3.08
CA VAL A 120 4.30 -5.30 -2.59
C VAL A 120 3.27 -5.39 -3.72
N ARG A 121 3.56 -4.84 -4.90
CA ARG A 121 2.64 -4.88 -6.06
C ARG A 121 2.39 -6.30 -6.55
N ILE A 122 3.39 -7.15 -6.55
CA ILE A 122 3.26 -8.58 -6.88
C ILE A 122 2.35 -9.27 -5.86
N HIS A 123 2.58 -9.04 -4.56
CA HIS A 123 1.76 -9.61 -3.49
C HIS A 123 0.26 -9.28 -3.64
N TYR A 124 -0.06 -8.05 -4.05
CA TYR A 124 -1.44 -7.62 -4.31
C TYR A 124 -1.94 -7.91 -5.73
N HIS A 125 -1.21 -8.71 -6.51
CA HIS A 125 -1.54 -9.07 -7.91
C HIS A 125 -1.72 -7.85 -8.84
N LEU A 126 -1.03 -6.76 -8.56
CA LEU A 126 -1.00 -5.56 -9.40
C LEU A 126 0.08 -5.63 -10.47
N LEU A 127 1.06 -6.51 -10.31
CA LEU A 127 2.08 -6.87 -11.28
C LEU A 127 2.17 -8.39 -11.37
N PRO A 128 2.46 -8.94 -12.55
CA PRO A 128 2.76 -10.37 -12.68
C PRO A 128 4.06 -10.69 -11.94
N ASP A 129 4.09 -11.83 -11.27
CA ASP A 129 5.33 -12.38 -10.75
C ASP A 129 6.10 -13.01 -11.91
N GLU A 130 7.18 -12.36 -12.32
CA GLU A 130 7.98 -12.81 -13.47
C GLU A 130 8.63 -14.18 -13.23
N GLU A 131 8.92 -14.53 -11.98
CA GLU A 131 9.45 -15.84 -11.62
C GLU A 131 8.36 -16.92 -11.70
N ALA A 132 7.16 -16.65 -11.17
CA ALA A 132 6.02 -17.55 -11.27
C ALA A 132 5.59 -17.76 -12.73
N VAL A 133 5.54 -16.69 -13.54
CA VAL A 133 5.23 -16.76 -14.97
C VAL A 133 6.31 -17.54 -15.74
N ALA A 134 7.58 -17.45 -15.32
CA ALA A 134 8.67 -18.20 -15.94
C ALA A 134 8.62 -19.70 -15.57
N GLU A 135 8.17 -20.04 -14.36
CA GLU A 135 7.97 -21.42 -13.92
C GLU A 135 6.77 -22.07 -14.63
N GLU A 136 5.63 -21.38 -14.73
CA GLU A 136 4.48 -21.87 -15.50
C GLU A 136 4.83 -22.15 -16.97
N LYS A 137 5.59 -21.25 -17.61
CA LYS A 137 6.06 -21.46 -18.99
C LYS A 137 6.99 -22.67 -19.13
N LYS A 138 7.83 -22.96 -18.12
CA LYS A 138 8.70 -24.14 -18.10
C LYS A 138 7.93 -25.45 -17.88
N GLU A 139 6.86 -25.41 -17.06
CA GLU A 139 6.00 -26.59 -16.87
C GLU A 139 5.18 -26.90 -18.12
N VAL A 140 4.58 -25.88 -18.74
CA VAL A 140 3.82 -26.05 -19.98
C VAL A 140 4.70 -26.57 -21.12
N SER A 141 5.97 -26.13 -21.23
CA SER A 141 6.88 -26.66 -22.22
C SER A 141 7.28 -28.11 -21.96
N LYS A 142 7.42 -28.53 -20.70
CA LYS A 142 7.74 -29.93 -20.34
C LYS A 142 6.57 -30.90 -20.54
N THR A 143 5.33 -30.43 -20.43
CA THR A 143 4.15 -31.25 -20.74
C THR A 143 3.94 -31.42 -22.23
N ALA A 144 4.19 -30.39 -23.03
CA ALA A 144 4.12 -30.47 -24.49
C ALA A 144 5.16 -31.43 -25.10
N ASP A 145 6.39 -31.50 -24.55
CA ASP A 145 7.43 -32.42 -24.98
C ASP A 145 7.15 -33.89 -24.58
N LYS A 146 6.30 -34.15 -23.57
CA LYS A 146 5.93 -35.54 -23.21
C LYS A 146 4.81 -36.10 -24.06
N GLU A 147 3.84 -35.28 -24.47
CA GLU A 147 2.74 -35.71 -25.35
C GLU A 147 3.21 -35.98 -26.80
N GLY A 148 4.30 -35.33 -27.24
CA GLY A 148 4.88 -35.56 -28.57
C GLY A 148 5.72 -36.83 -28.73
N ASN A 149 5.97 -37.59 -27.66
CA ASN A 149 6.85 -38.77 -27.69
C ASN A 149 6.09 -40.09 -27.48
N GLU A 150 4.77 -40.07 -27.30
CA GLU A 150 3.94 -41.30 -27.20
C GLU A 150 3.21 -41.68 -28.49
N GLU A 151 3.39 -40.91 -29.58
CA GLU A 151 2.83 -41.23 -30.91
C GLU A 151 3.89 -41.65 -31.93
N LYS A 152 4.86 -42.51 -31.57
CA LYS A 152 5.73 -43.17 -32.53
C LYS A 152 5.90 -44.66 -32.23
#